data_3e34b52b3ddeee8fdad8005bfc32c28c
#
_entry.id   3e34b52b3ddeee8fdad8005bfc32c28c
#
_cell.length_a   1.000
_cell.length_b   1.000
_cell.length_c   1.000
_cell.angle_alpha   90.00
_cell.angle_beta   90.00
_cell.angle_gamma   90.00
#
_symmetry.space_group_name_H-M   'P 1'
#
loop_
_entity.id
_entity.type
_entity.pdbx_description
1 polymer ?
#
loop_
_entity_poly.entity_id
_entity_poly.type
_entity_poly.pdbx_seq_one_letter_code
_entity_poly.pdbx_strand_id
1 'polypeptide(L)'
;MSRLYDTVEPSVIDEEMLQKAVEEQGPKDEAGKIAKKEGINFADVLSLRLDFKNILKIDNLWEFTSLTKLQLDNNIIEKIEGFDVLVNLIWLDLSFNNIEVIEGLSSLTKLEDLTLYNNRISKIENLDSLTQLHVFSIGNNEIKDIKDILYLRKFPKLKTLNISNNPVCKEENFKQYVAAFLPNLDFLDYRLLDEQTKAAAYEKHQTQVEEQIDKDNKARLAAEEQDKREKEIQLHKEAYVEYLNTDKLYRDMYADDPEGVKLNYMPGVDEMLVVFKERIQSVCQQLFDFGLQEYEKRKAEVDMFWECVNEAKDENKEMGMKAIENFMAEKKQVFIELQHMTDVKMVESKVQEYNNLVTGLWDKLMGLELQLVDQLEEVIKDFERNMQDLVSVFLENVQAYLTQAREHENAHNEKMLECASSTLEKAAKNELDEDMPDDLKMLLVDKDTVQNAVTTSHDVHLLKIDNKEDDIVTRINNWLKGMMDTIHQEEEIQRNRTRVTEINHLIDHLREEIDSLDIVQDDEETTEISKSKVVFRNEVQSRNSLVLLERKLSEQKQAQDPYYGMTKVQEEVQSTITEKASREDEQGKSAPGEA
;
A
#
# COMPACT_ATOMS: atom_id res chain seq x y z
N MET A 1 -10.94 27.15 36.04
CA MET A 1 -9.64 26.80 36.65
C MET A 1 -8.57 27.34 35.73
N SER A 2 -7.77 28.28 36.19
CA SER A 2 -6.67 28.88 35.44
C SER A 2 -5.60 27.80 35.20
N ARG A 3 -5.17 27.66 33.94
CA ARG A 3 -4.31 26.59 33.49
C ARG A 3 -2.92 26.68 34.08
N LEU A 4 -2.51 25.65 34.81
CA LEU A 4 -1.12 25.45 35.26
C LEU A 4 -0.13 25.20 34.08
N TYR A 5 -0.64 25.15 32.84
CA TYR A 5 0.13 24.77 31.65
C TYR A 5 0.79 25.94 30.90
N ASP A 6 0.52 27.18 31.28
CA ASP A 6 1.06 28.37 30.59
C ASP A 6 2.56 28.65 30.88
N THR A 7 3.25 27.78 31.65
CA THR A 7 4.65 28.00 32.05
C THR A 7 5.61 26.86 31.66
N VAL A 8 5.12 25.76 31.08
CA VAL A 8 5.97 24.63 30.66
C VAL A 8 6.14 24.68 29.14
N GLU A 9 7.38 24.72 28.67
CA GLU A 9 7.66 24.68 27.24
C GLU A 9 7.17 23.36 26.64
N PRO A 10 6.52 23.38 25.44
CA PRO A 10 6.12 22.17 24.76
C PRO A 10 7.32 21.27 24.45
N SER A 11 7.14 19.97 24.63
CA SER A 11 8.15 18.97 24.28
C SER A 11 7.97 18.53 22.83
N VAL A 12 9.09 18.29 22.16
CA VAL A 12 9.14 17.69 20.83
C VAL A 12 9.40 16.19 21.01
N ILE A 13 8.73 15.36 20.23
CA ILE A 13 9.04 13.94 20.16
C ILE A 13 10.37 13.81 19.42
N ASP A 14 11.46 13.57 20.14
CA ASP A 14 12.79 13.33 19.62
C ASP A 14 13.22 11.87 19.88
N GLU A 15 14.33 11.47 19.29
CA GLU A 15 14.87 10.11 19.42
C GLU A 15 15.17 9.77 20.89
N GLU A 16 15.65 10.71 21.69
CA GLU A 16 15.95 10.50 23.11
C GLU A 16 14.66 10.19 23.90
N MET A 17 13.56 10.93 23.64
CA MET A 17 12.26 10.70 24.26
C MET A 17 11.72 9.32 23.86
N LEU A 18 11.81 8.94 22.58
CA LEU A 18 11.34 7.67 22.05
C LEU A 18 12.13 6.51 22.64
N GLN A 19 13.45 6.58 22.61
CA GLN A 19 14.31 5.56 23.20
C GLN A 19 14.02 5.37 24.69
N LYS A 20 13.92 6.47 25.43
CA LYS A 20 13.59 6.44 26.86
C LYS A 20 12.21 5.84 27.13
N ALA A 21 11.20 6.18 26.31
CA ALA A 21 9.85 5.63 26.43
C ALA A 21 9.83 4.12 26.18
N VAL A 22 10.55 3.64 25.16
CA VAL A 22 10.67 2.22 24.84
C VAL A 22 11.43 1.49 25.95
N GLU A 23 12.52 2.05 26.47
CA GLU A 23 13.28 1.48 27.57
C GLU A 23 12.50 1.39 28.89
N GLU A 24 11.70 2.41 29.22
CA GLU A 24 10.88 2.44 30.43
C GLU A 24 9.75 1.39 30.41
N GLN A 25 9.26 1.05 29.24
CA GLN A 25 8.18 0.09 29.02
C GLN A 25 8.67 -1.34 28.83
N GLY A 26 9.94 -1.51 28.48
CA GLY A 26 10.56 -2.82 28.29
C GLY A 26 10.53 -3.70 29.54
N PRO A 27 10.72 -5.02 29.38
CA PRO A 27 10.78 -5.94 30.51
C PRO A 27 11.88 -5.51 31.50
N LYS A 28 11.60 -5.62 32.79
CA LYS A 28 12.56 -5.24 33.87
C LYS A 28 13.48 -6.38 34.27
N ASP A 29 13.38 -7.53 33.62
CA ASP A 29 14.22 -8.71 33.78
C ASP A 29 15.59 -8.55 33.09
N GLU A 30 16.40 -9.59 33.11
CA GLU A 30 17.71 -9.57 32.48
C GLU A 30 17.62 -9.41 30.94
N ALA A 31 16.55 -9.92 30.32
CA ALA A 31 16.30 -9.74 28.89
C ALA A 31 16.12 -8.25 28.53
N GLY A 32 15.36 -7.51 29.34
CA GLY A 32 15.20 -6.08 29.17
C GLY A 32 16.50 -5.28 29.38
N LYS A 33 17.40 -5.75 30.25
CA LYS A 33 18.73 -5.13 30.44
C LYS A 33 19.65 -5.35 29.23
N ILE A 34 19.55 -6.50 28.61
CA ILE A 34 20.32 -6.84 27.41
C ILE A 34 19.83 -6.04 26.22
N ALA A 35 18.51 -6.02 25.99
CA ALA A 35 17.89 -5.22 24.93
C ALA A 35 18.26 -3.73 25.03
N LYS A 36 18.37 -3.18 26.24
CA LYS A 36 18.87 -1.82 26.48
C LYS A 36 20.32 -1.58 26.09
N LYS A 37 21.17 -2.62 26.18
CA LYS A 37 22.60 -2.53 25.79
C LYS A 37 22.82 -2.68 24.30
N GLU A 38 22.00 -3.49 23.64
CA GLU A 38 22.09 -3.77 22.20
C GLU A 38 21.38 -2.71 21.35
N GLY A 39 20.55 -1.86 21.96
CA GLY A 39 19.65 -0.96 21.28
C GLY A 39 18.36 -1.66 20.85
N ILE A 40 17.22 -0.99 21.02
CA ILE A 40 15.91 -1.53 20.62
C ILE A 40 15.56 -0.92 19.25
N ASN A 41 15.35 -1.77 18.25
CA ASN A 41 14.88 -1.33 16.96
C ASN A 41 13.42 -0.86 17.09
N PHE A 42 13.11 0.37 16.71
CA PHE A 42 11.76 0.94 16.79
C PHE A 42 10.74 0.19 15.93
N ALA A 43 11.19 -0.42 14.83
CA ALA A 43 10.33 -1.25 13.97
C ALA A 43 9.75 -2.48 14.69
N ASP A 44 10.40 -2.99 15.74
CA ASP A 44 9.96 -4.17 16.49
C ASP A 44 9.04 -3.82 17.68
N VAL A 45 8.81 -2.54 17.96
CA VAL A 45 8.02 -2.07 19.09
C VAL A 45 6.52 -2.22 18.81
N LEU A 46 5.81 -3.01 19.63
CA LEU A 46 4.37 -3.25 19.51
C LEU A 46 3.50 -2.28 20.31
N SER A 47 4.05 -1.67 21.36
CA SER A 47 3.32 -0.75 22.24
C SER A 47 4.20 0.41 22.64
N LEU A 48 3.71 1.64 22.49
CA LEU A 48 4.42 2.85 22.83
C LEU A 48 3.53 3.76 23.70
N ARG A 49 4.11 4.26 24.79
CA ARG A 49 3.43 5.11 25.74
C ARG A 49 4.17 6.45 25.89
N LEU A 50 3.50 7.52 25.50
CA LEU A 50 4.00 8.90 25.51
C LEU A 50 3.06 9.84 26.27
N ASP A 51 2.39 9.33 27.31
CA ASP A 51 1.49 10.12 28.16
C ASP A 51 2.27 11.10 29.08
N PHE A 52 1.64 12.21 29.45
CA PHE A 52 2.20 13.23 30.34
C PHE A 52 3.56 13.80 29.91
N LYS A 53 3.82 13.88 28.61
CA LYS A 53 5.10 14.39 28.06
C LYS A 53 5.03 15.85 27.59
N ASN A 54 3.88 16.53 27.74
CA ASN A 54 3.65 17.89 27.26
C ASN A 54 3.89 18.07 25.75
N ILE A 55 3.49 17.07 24.96
CA ILE A 55 3.66 17.00 23.50
C ILE A 55 2.62 17.91 22.85
N LEU A 56 3.07 18.81 21.96
CA LEU A 56 2.23 19.69 21.16
C LEU A 56 1.93 19.10 19.78
N LYS A 57 2.94 18.49 19.15
CA LYS A 57 2.90 17.95 17.79
C LYS A 57 3.31 16.49 17.78
N ILE A 58 2.56 15.66 17.07
CA ILE A 58 2.90 14.26 16.83
C ILE A 58 3.85 14.21 15.64
N ASP A 59 5.07 13.73 15.86
CA ASP A 59 6.11 13.63 14.84
C ASP A 59 7.08 12.47 15.17
N ASN A 60 8.00 12.13 14.27
CA ASN A 60 9.08 11.16 14.48
C ASN A 60 8.63 9.73 14.81
N LEU A 61 7.41 9.32 14.40
CA LEU A 61 6.91 7.97 14.62
C LEU A 61 7.09 7.02 13.41
N TRP A 62 7.78 7.47 12.36
CA TRP A 62 7.88 6.73 11.08
C TRP A 62 8.64 5.40 11.17
N GLU A 63 9.44 5.17 12.20
CA GLU A 63 10.15 3.91 12.39
C GLU A 63 9.32 2.81 13.08
N PHE A 64 8.17 3.16 13.67
CA PHE A 64 7.34 2.24 14.46
C PHE A 64 6.34 1.46 13.60
N THR A 65 6.81 0.79 12.56
CA THR A 65 5.95 0.12 11.57
C THR A 65 5.12 -1.05 12.09
N SER A 66 5.54 -1.69 13.19
CA SER A 66 4.83 -2.82 13.82
C SER A 66 3.92 -2.40 14.99
N LEU A 67 3.77 -1.08 15.24
CA LEU A 67 3.06 -0.60 16.42
C LEU A 67 1.57 -0.96 16.36
N THR A 68 1.09 -1.62 17.41
CA THR A 68 -0.33 -2.00 17.57
C THR A 68 -1.05 -1.17 18.63
N LYS A 69 -0.30 -0.58 19.56
CA LYS A 69 -0.87 0.22 20.66
C LYS A 69 -0.08 1.50 20.87
N LEU A 70 -0.78 2.66 20.87
CA LEU A 70 -0.18 3.97 21.11
C LEU A 70 -0.97 4.78 22.14
N GLN A 71 -0.26 5.27 23.16
CA GLN A 71 -0.79 6.16 24.19
C GLN A 71 -0.18 7.55 24.07
N LEU A 72 -1.03 8.55 23.84
CA LEU A 72 -0.68 9.97 23.74
C LEU A 72 -1.57 10.83 24.64
N ASP A 73 -2.19 10.22 25.65
CA ASP A 73 -3.10 10.91 26.54
C ASP A 73 -2.38 11.91 27.48
N ASN A 74 -3.12 12.87 28.01
CA ASN A 74 -2.59 13.90 28.93
C ASN A 74 -1.40 14.69 28.34
N ASN A 75 -1.53 15.13 27.09
CA ASN A 75 -0.62 16.03 26.41
C ASN A 75 -1.33 17.35 26.03
N ILE A 76 -0.72 18.15 25.17
CA ILE A 76 -1.28 19.42 24.68
C ILE A 76 -1.47 19.41 23.15
N ILE A 77 -1.69 18.21 22.56
CA ILE A 77 -1.81 18.00 21.14
C ILE A 77 -3.03 18.74 20.59
N GLU A 78 -2.83 19.52 19.52
CA GLU A 78 -3.87 20.29 18.84
C GLU A 78 -4.34 19.64 17.53
N LYS A 79 -3.44 18.90 16.85
CA LYS A 79 -3.72 18.23 15.57
C LYS A 79 -3.37 16.75 15.60
N ILE A 80 -4.19 15.96 14.93
CA ILE A 80 -3.94 14.54 14.71
C ILE A 80 -3.17 14.40 13.40
N GLU A 81 -1.88 14.08 13.48
CA GLU A 81 -0.99 13.93 12.32
C GLU A 81 0.14 12.92 12.62
N GLY A 82 0.91 12.51 11.60
CA GLY A 82 2.09 11.63 11.78
C GLY A 82 1.77 10.16 11.95
N PHE A 83 0.59 9.68 11.54
CA PHE A 83 0.17 8.28 11.66
C PHE A 83 0.22 7.50 10.35
N ASP A 84 0.75 8.07 9.27
CA ASP A 84 0.68 7.49 7.92
C ASP A 84 1.30 6.09 7.81
N VAL A 85 2.37 5.82 8.57
CA VAL A 85 3.08 4.54 8.58
C VAL A 85 2.57 3.55 9.63
N LEU A 86 1.69 3.97 10.54
CA LEU A 86 1.22 3.16 11.66
C LEU A 86 0.03 2.27 11.27
N VAL A 87 0.10 1.64 10.12
CA VAL A 87 -1.00 0.86 9.50
C VAL A 87 -1.44 -0.37 10.33
N ASN A 88 -0.62 -0.79 11.29
CA ASN A 88 -0.90 -1.92 12.16
C ASN A 88 -1.55 -1.53 13.49
N LEU A 89 -1.85 -0.25 13.71
CA LEU A 89 -2.38 0.24 14.97
C LEU A 89 -3.80 -0.27 15.21
N ILE A 90 -4.02 -0.87 16.40
CA ILE A 90 -5.30 -1.44 16.83
C ILE A 90 -5.93 -0.57 17.91
N TRP A 91 -5.11 0.05 18.77
CA TRP A 91 -5.56 0.83 19.90
C TRP A 91 -4.85 2.19 19.98
N LEU A 92 -5.63 3.28 20.05
CA LEU A 92 -5.12 4.66 20.10
C LEU A 92 -5.83 5.47 21.18
N ASP A 93 -5.06 6.01 22.11
CA ASP A 93 -5.55 6.95 23.12
C ASP A 93 -4.96 8.35 22.93
N LEU A 94 -5.82 9.30 22.60
CA LEU A 94 -5.57 10.72 22.45
C LEU A 94 -6.37 11.55 23.48
N SER A 95 -6.80 10.94 24.58
CA SER A 95 -7.60 11.62 25.60
C SER A 95 -6.83 12.73 26.30
N PHE A 96 -7.57 13.70 26.87
CA PHE A 96 -6.99 14.82 27.62
C PHE A 96 -5.97 15.64 26.83
N ASN A 97 -6.36 16.05 25.61
CA ASN A 97 -5.59 16.91 24.72
C ASN A 97 -6.38 18.18 24.33
N ASN A 98 -5.92 18.94 23.35
CA ASN A 98 -6.55 20.16 22.84
C ASN A 98 -7.09 20.00 21.41
N ILE A 99 -7.39 18.78 20.96
CA ILE A 99 -7.79 18.46 19.59
C ILE A 99 -9.15 19.10 19.27
N GLU A 100 -9.24 19.82 18.15
CA GLU A 100 -10.48 20.48 17.70
C GLU A 100 -11.13 19.76 16.51
N VAL A 101 -10.33 19.12 15.66
CA VAL A 101 -10.78 18.44 14.44
C VAL A 101 -10.24 17.00 14.42
N ILE A 102 -11.09 16.06 14.00
CA ILE A 102 -10.68 14.68 13.74
C ILE A 102 -10.11 14.64 12.33
N GLU A 103 -8.81 14.37 12.19
CA GLU A 103 -8.08 14.27 10.93
C GLU A 103 -6.90 13.29 11.05
N GLY A 104 -6.17 12.98 9.96
CA GLY A 104 -4.92 12.20 10.00
C GLY A 104 -5.06 10.72 10.40
N LEU A 105 -6.27 10.14 10.38
CA LEU A 105 -6.53 8.75 10.78
C LEU A 105 -6.77 7.79 9.59
N SER A 106 -6.61 8.27 8.36
CA SER A 106 -7.02 7.52 7.15
C SER A 106 -6.22 6.23 6.91
N SER A 107 -4.96 6.18 7.35
CA SER A 107 -4.08 5.00 7.25
C SER A 107 -4.39 3.90 8.28
N LEU A 108 -5.13 4.22 9.36
CA LEU A 108 -5.34 3.32 10.50
C LEU A 108 -6.50 2.33 10.27
N THR A 109 -6.47 1.59 9.18
CA THR A 109 -7.58 0.70 8.77
C THR A 109 -7.86 -0.46 9.71
N LYS A 110 -6.90 -0.83 10.57
CA LYS A 110 -7.02 -1.90 11.57
C LYS A 110 -7.46 -1.41 12.96
N LEU A 111 -7.69 -0.10 13.13
CA LEU A 111 -7.99 0.48 14.44
C LEU A 111 -9.35 -0.02 14.97
N GLU A 112 -9.33 -0.62 16.16
CA GLU A 112 -10.50 -1.16 16.85
C GLU A 112 -10.95 -0.27 18.03
N ASP A 113 -10.03 0.39 18.71
CA ASP A 113 -10.31 1.22 19.88
C ASP A 113 -9.70 2.62 19.70
N LEU A 114 -10.56 3.63 19.68
CA LEU A 114 -10.19 5.03 19.58
C LEU A 114 -10.75 5.84 20.74
N THR A 115 -9.86 6.44 21.53
CA THR A 115 -10.23 7.33 22.64
C THR A 115 -9.81 8.77 22.36
N LEU A 116 -10.80 9.65 22.23
CA LEU A 116 -10.69 11.11 22.07
C LEU A 116 -11.37 11.84 23.22
N TYR A 117 -11.48 11.19 24.39
CA TYR A 117 -12.15 11.73 25.56
C TYR A 117 -11.47 13.02 26.05
N ASN A 118 -12.25 14.01 26.46
CA ASN A 118 -11.75 15.28 27.01
C ASN A 118 -10.83 16.04 26.05
N ASN A 119 -11.39 16.44 24.93
CA ASN A 119 -10.80 17.30 23.91
C ASN A 119 -11.74 18.50 23.61
N ARG A 120 -11.57 19.17 22.47
CA ARG A 120 -12.40 20.31 22.01
C ARG A 120 -13.13 20.02 20.70
N ILE A 121 -13.39 18.76 20.41
CA ILE A 121 -13.95 18.31 19.14
C ILE A 121 -15.42 18.73 19.06
N SER A 122 -15.78 19.42 17.97
CA SER A 122 -17.13 19.93 17.74
C SER A 122 -17.95 19.11 16.76
N LYS A 123 -17.32 18.20 15.99
CA LYS A 123 -17.97 17.39 14.96
C LYS A 123 -17.31 16.00 14.84
N ILE A 124 -18.10 14.97 14.57
CA ILE A 124 -17.60 13.61 14.28
C ILE A 124 -17.48 13.48 12.75
N GLU A 125 -16.25 13.43 12.25
CA GLU A 125 -15.94 13.35 10.81
C GLU A 125 -14.61 12.65 10.56
N ASN A 126 -14.29 12.33 9.28
CA ASN A 126 -13.00 11.78 8.83
C ASN A 126 -12.59 10.45 9.48
N LEU A 127 -13.57 9.60 9.85
CA LEU A 127 -13.33 8.26 10.39
C LEU A 127 -13.65 7.15 9.37
N ASP A 128 -13.94 7.48 8.10
CA ASP A 128 -14.50 6.56 7.11
C ASP A 128 -13.63 5.32 6.84
N SER A 129 -12.31 5.42 7.00
CA SER A 129 -11.35 4.32 6.85
C SER A 129 -11.35 3.34 8.02
N LEU A 130 -11.89 3.72 9.20
CA LEU A 130 -11.82 2.92 10.44
C LEU A 130 -12.90 1.82 10.47
N THR A 131 -12.91 0.95 9.47
CA THR A 131 -13.96 -0.08 9.31
C THR A 131 -13.98 -1.15 10.41
N GLN A 132 -12.91 -1.26 11.20
CA GLN A 132 -12.76 -2.21 12.29
C GLN A 132 -13.14 -1.62 13.65
N LEU A 133 -13.60 -0.37 13.73
CA LEU A 133 -13.85 0.32 15.00
C LEU A 133 -14.91 -0.37 15.85
N HIS A 134 -14.53 -0.83 17.06
CA HIS A 134 -15.37 -1.49 18.04
C HIS A 134 -15.70 -0.59 19.24
N VAL A 135 -14.72 0.20 19.67
CA VAL A 135 -14.84 1.09 20.84
C VAL A 135 -14.50 2.51 20.41
N PHE A 136 -15.42 3.43 20.65
CA PHE A 136 -15.22 4.84 20.39
C PHE A 136 -15.57 5.69 21.61
N SER A 137 -14.59 6.42 22.14
CA SER A 137 -14.80 7.30 23.27
C SER A 137 -14.51 8.76 22.87
N ILE A 138 -15.56 9.57 22.84
CA ILE A 138 -15.53 11.00 22.51
C ILE A 138 -16.25 11.86 23.55
N GLY A 139 -16.38 11.35 24.76
CA GLY A 139 -16.99 12.07 25.88
C GLY A 139 -16.22 13.34 26.26
N ASN A 140 -16.91 14.27 26.91
CA ASN A 140 -16.35 15.54 27.37
C ASN A 140 -15.69 16.34 26.23
N ASN A 141 -16.44 16.56 25.15
CA ASN A 141 -16.10 17.34 23.96
C ASN A 141 -17.19 18.41 23.70
N GLU A 142 -17.15 19.05 22.53
CA GLU A 142 -18.08 20.15 22.16
C GLU A 142 -19.11 19.76 21.09
N ILE A 143 -19.46 18.49 20.95
CA ILE A 143 -20.40 17.98 19.94
C ILE A 143 -21.80 18.50 20.24
N LYS A 144 -22.43 19.16 19.25
CA LYS A 144 -23.72 19.83 19.35
C LYS A 144 -24.81 19.23 18.50
N ASP A 145 -24.48 18.71 17.29
CA ASP A 145 -25.46 18.24 16.32
C ASP A 145 -25.75 16.74 16.52
N ILE A 146 -27.03 16.41 16.70
CA ILE A 146 -27.47 15.01 16.81
C ILE A 146 -27.22 14.23 15.49
N LYS A 147 -27.06 14.93 14.36
CA LYS A 147 -26.72 14.30 13.08
C LYS A 147 -25.35 13.65 13.06
N ASP A 148 -24.43 14.08 13.94
CA ASP A 148 -23.13 13.43 14.08
C ASP A 148 -23.27 11.98 14.55
N ILE A 149 -24.36 11.64 15.25
CA ILE A 149 -24.69 10.26 15.65
C ILE A 149 -25.00 9.40 14.42
N LEU A 150 -25.67 9.97 13.40
CA LEU A 150 -25.98 9.25 12.15
C LEU A 150 -24.72 8.88 11.37
N TYR A 151 -23.67 9.68 11.47
CA TYR A 151 -22.37 9.35 10.88
C TYR A 151 -21.81 8.03 11.43
N LEU A 152 -22.01 7.74 12.72
CA LEU A 152 -21.54 6.52 13.37
C LEU A 152 -22.23 5.24 12.84
N ARG A 153 -23.33 5.34 12.10
CA ARG A 153 -24.00 4.20 11.45
C ARG A 153 -23.12 3.53 10.37
N LYS A 154 -22.11 4.24 9.88
CA LYS A 154 -21.13 3.71 8.91
C LYS A 154 -20.26 2.58 9.52
N PHE A 155 -20.19 2.46 10.85
CA PHE A 155 -19.35 1.50 11.57
C PHE A 155 -20.15 0.32 12.11
N PRO A 156 -20.32 -0.77 11.32
CA PRO A 156 -21.17 -1.90 11.69
C PRO A 156 -20.62 -2.69 12.89
N LYS A 157 -19.32 -2.57 13.17
CA LYS A 157 -18.64 -3.25 14.28
C LYS A 157 -18.63 -2.46 15.57
N LEU A 158 -19.10 -1.21 15.58
CA LEU A 158 -19.11 -0.36 16.76
C LEU A 158 -20.05 -0.94 17.83
N LYS A 159 -19.49 -1.33 18.96
CA LYS A 159 -20.19 -1.94 20.12
C LYS A 159 -20.27 -1.03 21.32
N THR A 160 -19.28 -0.19 21.52
CA THR A 160 -19.17 0.70 22.68
C THR A 160 -18.98 2.13 22.24
N LEU A 161 -19.87 3.02 22.68
CA LEU A 161 -19.79 4.46 22.46
C LEU A 161 -19.82 5.19 23.81
N ASN A 162 -18.83 6.02 24.08
CA ASN A 162 -18.88 7.01 25.14
C ASN A 162 -18.91 8.41 24.52
N ILE A 163 -20.03 9.08 24.68
CA ILE A 163 -20.25 10.45 24.19
C ILE A 163 -20.71 11.38 25.34
N SER A 164 -20.65 10.90 26.57
CA SER A 164 -21.07 11.62 27.76
C SER A 164 -20.48 13.03 27.85
N ASN A 165 -21.17 13.94 28.54
CA ASN A 165 -20.74 15.32 28.75
C ASN A 165 -20.53 16.17 27.49
N ASN A 166 -21.10 15.79 26.35
CA ASN A 166 -21.21 16.67 25.20
C ASN A 166 -22.48 17.52 25.26
N PRO A 167 -22.54 18.69 24.62
CA PRO A 167 -23.74 19.51 24.55
C PRO A 167 -24.94 18.76 23.98
N VAL A 168 -24.76 17.89 22.98
CA VAL A 168 -25.81 17.05 22.35
C VAL A 168 -26.53 16.15 23.33
N CYS A 169 -25.85 15.69 24.41
CA CYS A 169 -26.47 14.85 25.44
C CYS A 169 -27.56 15.53 26.26
N LYS A 170 -27.69 16.86 26.16
CA LYS A 170 -28.75 17.65 26.82
C LYS A 170 -30.06 17.67 26.02
N GLU A 171 -30.04 17.18 24.78
CA GLU A 171 -31.26 17.10 23.99
C GLU A 171 -32.26 16.10 24.60
N GLU A 172 -33.52 16.47 24.49
CA GLU A 172 -34.60 15.62 24.98
C GLU A 172 -34.63 14.30 24.21
N ASN A 173 -34.68 13.17 24.91
CA ASN A 173 -34.67 11.83 24.33
C ASN A 173 -33.36 11.41 23.62
N PHE A 174 -32.21 12.10 23.82
CA PHE A 174 -30.95 11.77 23.21
C PHE A 174 -30.60 10.27 23.29
N LYS A 175 -30.70 9.65 24.48
CA LYS A 175 -30.35 8.22 24.66
C LYS A 175 -31.26 7.29 23.85
N GLN A 176 -32.57 7.64 23.76
CA GLN A 176 -33.52 6.88 22.94
C GLN A 176 -33.20 7.03 21.46
N TYR A 177 -32.80 8.23 21.03
CA TYR A 177 -32.36 8.48 19.66
C TYR A 177 -31.13 7.61 19.32
N VAL A 178 -30.08 7.64 20.15
CA VAL A 178 -28.88 6.82 19.94
C VAL A 178 -29.24 5.33 19.90
N ALA A 179 -30.07 4.83 20.82
CA ALA A 179 -30.49 3.43 20.86
C ALA A 179 -31.30 3.01 19.61
N ALA A 180 -32.12 3.91 19.06
CA ALA A 180 -32.91 3.65 17.85
C ALA A 180 -32.03 3.63 16.58
N PHE A 181 -31.10 4.58 16.46
CA PHE A 181 -30.31 4.77 15.24
C PHE A 181 -29.02 3.94 15.19
N LEU A 182 -28.49 3.47 16.33
CA LEU A 182 -27.32 2.61 16.42
C LEU A 182 -27.70 1.24 17.03
N PRO A 183 -28.40 0.37 16.32
CA PRO A 183 -28.90 -0.90 16.84
C PRO A 183 -27.80 -1.88 17.24
N ASN A 184 -26.61 -1.78 16.63
CA ASN A 184 -25.46 -2.65 16.92
C ASN A 184 -24.72 -2.26 18.20
N LEU A 185 -25.04 -1.10 18.80
CA LEU A 185 -24.37 -0.61 19.99
C LEU A 185 -24.83 -1.41 21.22
N ASP A 186 -23.88 -1.96 21.98
CA ASP A 186 -24.15 -2.71 23.19
C ASP A 186 -24.00 -1.84 24.45
N PHE A 187 -23.04 -0.89 24.43
CA PHE A 187 -22.78 0.00 25.57
C PHE A 187 -22.80 1.47 25.15
N LEU A 188 -23.58 2.27 25.87
CA LEU A 188 -23.59 3.74 25.74
C LEU A 188 -23.23 4.36 27.10
N ASP A 189 -22.20 5.22 27.12
CA ASP A 189 -21.71 5.88 28.33
C ASP A 189 -21.46 4.90 29.47
N TYR A 190 -20.79 3.77 29.18
CA TYR A 190 -20.50 2.67 30.12
C TYR A 190 -21.73 1.95 30.68
N ARG A 191 -22.90 2.12 30.06
CA ARG A 191 -24.15 1.44 30.45
C ARG A 191 -24.62 0.51 29.35
N LEU A 192 -25.01 -0.68 29.70
CA LEU A 192 -25.59 -1.64 28.78
C LEU A 192 -26.90 -1.09 28.20
N LEU A 193 -27.07 -1.17 26.89
CA LEU A 193 -28.32 -0.96 26.17
C LEU A 193 -29.00 -2.31 25.98
N ASP A 194 -29.97 -2.60 26.84
CA ASP A 194 -30.74 -3.83 26.75
C ASP A 194 -31.67 -3.84 25.54
N GLU A 195 -32.04 -5.02 25.08
CA GLU A 195 -32.90 -5.20 23.91
C GLU A 195 -34.31 -4.58 24.11
N GLN A 196 -34.81 -4.49 25.33
CA GLN A 196 -36.09 -3.85 25.61
C GLN A 196 -36.00 -2.34 25.37
N THR A 197 -34.91 -1.71 25.81
CA THR A 197 -34.66 -0.28 25.58
C THR A 197 -34.49 0.01 24.11
N LYS A 198 -33.75 -0.83 23.36
CA LYS A 198 -33.59 -0.70 21.91
C LYS A 198 -34.92 -0.83 21.15
N ALA A 199 -35.73 -1.84 21.51
CA ALA A 199 -37.04 -2.07 20.91
C ALA A 199 -38.01 -0.90 21.14
N ALA A 200 -38.10 -0.39 22.36
CA ALA A 200 -38.93 0.77 22.69
C ALA A 200 -38.46 2.05 21.99
N ALA A 201 -37.15 2.23 21.86
CA ALA A 201 -36.55 3.35 21.11
C ALA A 201 -36.86 3.25 19.63
N TYR A 202 -36.75 2.06 19.03
CA TYR A 202 -37.08 1.79 17.63
C TYR A 202 -38.57 2.07 17.35
N GLU A 203 -39.49 1.55 18.19
CA GLU A 203 -40.94 1.78 18.02
C GLU A 203 -41.28 3.28 18.01
N LYS A 204 -40.65 4.07 18.88
CA LYS A 204 -40.85 5.52 18.95
C LYS A 204 -40.35 6.28 17.74
N HIS A 205 -39.25 5.86 17.13
CA HIS A 205 -38.59 6.54 16.01
C HIS A 205 -38.69 5.76 14.69
N GLN A 206 -39.59 4.77 14.58
CA GLN A 206 -39.66 3.81 13.48
C GLN A 206 -39.57 4.46 12.10
N THR A 207 -40.47 5.43 11.79
CA THR A 207 -40.50 6.08 10.47
C THR A 207 -39.17 6.74 10.13
N GLN A 208 -38.53 7.43 11.09
CA GLN A 208 -37.29 8.14 10.85
C GLN A 208 -36.11 7.15 10.67
N VAL A 209 -36.11 6.05 11.41
CA VAL A 209 -35.10 4.99 11.30
C VAL A 209 -35.23 4.28 9.95
N GLU A 210 -36.45 3.94 9.51
CA GLU A 210 -36.69 3.30 8.22
C GLU A 210 -36.28 4.21 7.06
N GLU A 211 -36.62 5.51 7.10
CA GLU A 211 -36.14 6.49 6.12
C GLU A 211 -34.61 6.60 6.07
N GLN A 212 -33.95 6.51 7.24
CA GLN A 212 -32.49 6.55 7.31
C GLN A 212 -31.87 5.26 6.78
N ILE A 213 -32.44 4.10 7.08
CA ILE A 213 -32.03 2.80 6.54
C ILE A 213 -32.12 2.81 5.00
N ASP A 214 -33.19 3.36 4.44
CA ASP A 214 -33.34 3.49 2.99
C ASP A 214 -32.27 4.39 2.37
N LYS A 215 -31.93 5.51 3.04
CA LYS A 215 -30.84 6.40 2.60
C LYS A 215 -29.49 5.70 2.67
N ASP A 216 -29.20 5.02 3.78
CA ASP A 216 -27.95 4.28 3.98
C ASP A 216 -27.79 3.15 2.94
N ASN A 217 -28.88 2.40 2.65
CA ASN A 217 -28.86 1.35 1.64
C ASN A 217 -28.61 1.90 0.24
N LYS A 218 -29.25 3.04 -0.12
CA LYS A 218 -29.00 3.70 -1.41
C LYS A 218 -27.56 4.19 -1.51
N ALA A 219 -27.05 4.82 -0.45
CA ALA A 219 -25.67 5.28 -0.40
C ALA A 219 -24.66 4.11 -0.51
N ARG A 220 -24.92 3.00 0.20
CA ARG A 220 -24.08 1.79 0.13
C ARG A 220 -24.08 1.17 -1.27
N LEU A 221 -25.27 1.03 -1.89
CA LEU A 221 -25.36 0.50 -3.26
C LEU A 221 -24.64 1.40 -4.26
N ALA A 222 -24.76 2.73 -4.12
CA ALA A 222 -24.04 3.67 -4.97
C ALA A 222 -22.52 3.59 -4.77
N ALA A 223 -22.06 3.44 -3.53
CA ALA A 223 -20.64 3.26 -3.22
C ALA A 223 -20.09 1.93 -3.74
N GLU A 224 -20.85 0.83 -3.58
CA GLU A 224 -20.49 -0.49 -4.14
C GLU A 224 -20.44 -0.47 -5.68
N GLU A 225 -21.34 0.25 -6.31
CA GLU A 225 -21.33 0.43 -7.77
C GLU A 225 -20.14 1.27 -8.23
N GLN A 226 -19.82 2.34 -7.48
CA GLN A 226 -18.66 3.17 -7.74
C GLN A 226 -17.36 2.37 -7.58
N ASP A 227 -17.20 1.63 -6.51
CA ASP A 227 -16.03 0.77 -6.26
C ASP A 227 -15.86 -0.29 -7.37
N LYS A 228 -16.98 -0.90 -7.82
CA LYS A 228 -16.92 -1.83 -8.96
C LYS A 228 -16.44 -1.14 -10.24
N ARG A 229 -16.92 0.06 -10.51
CA ARG A 229 -16.48 0.84 -11.70
C ARG A 229 -15.01 1.22 -11.59
N GLU A 230 -14.55 1.63 -10.41
CA GLU A 230 -13.14 1.97 -10.19
C GLU A 230 -12.24 0.74 -10.38
N LYS A 231 -12.62 -0.41 -9.83
CA LYS A 231 -11.90 -1.68 -10.04
C LYS A 231 -11.90 -2.11 -11.52
N GLU A 232 -13.00 -1.94 -12.22
CA GLU A 232 -13.08 -2.23 -13.66
C GLU A 232 -12.16 -1.29 -14.47
N ILE A 233 -12.17 0.00 -14.16
CA ILE A 233 -11.28 0.97 -14.81
C ILE A 233 -9.80 0.63 -14.50
N GLN A 234 -9.50 0.26 -13.28
CA GLN A 234 -8.15 -0.13 -12.89
C GLN A 234 -7.71 -1.39 -13.64
N LEU A 235 -8.56 -2.41 -13.72
CA LEU A 235 -8.31 -3.61 -14.52
C LEU A 235 -8.01 -3.27 -15.99
N HIS A 236 -8.81 -2.37 -16.60
CA HIS A 236 -8.57 -1.95 -17.98
C HIS A 236 -7.23 -1.21 -18.16
N LYS A 237 -6.80 -0.45 -17.13
CA LYS A 237 -5.48 0.21 -17.13
C LYS A 237 -4.33 -0.80 -17.06
N GLU A 238 -4.44 -1.78 -16.20
CA GLU A 238 -3.44 -2.84 -16.03
C GLU A 238 -3.35 -3.77 -17.24
N ALA A 239 -4.49 -3.94 -17.94
CA ALA A 239 -4.55 -4.65 -19.20
C ALA A 239 -4.14 -3.81 -20.42
N TYR A 240 -3.89 -2.50 -20.26
CA TYR A 240 -3.56 -1.51 -21.31
C TYR A 240 -4.65 -1.31 -22.36
N VAL A 241 -5.90 -1.52 -21.98
CA VAL A 241 -7.06 -1.48 -22.90
C VAL A 241 -8.11 -0.41 -22.55
N GLU A 242 -7.74 0.62 -21.79
CA GLU A 242 -8.66 1.65 -21.34
C GLU A 242 -9.41 2.28 -22.50
N TYR A 243 -10.73 2.32 -22.34
CA TYR A 243 -11.69 2.94 -23.26
C TYR A 243 -11.76 2.31 -24.67
N LEU A 244 -11.04 1.20 -24.93
CA LEU A 244 -11.13 0.51 -26.22
C LEU A 244 -12.48 -0.19 -26.42
N ASN A 245 -13.19 -0.53 -25.35
CA ASN A 245 -14.56 -1.03 -25.39
C ASN A 245 -15.62 0.07 -25.65
N THR A 246 -15.20 1.29 -25.98
CA THR A 246 -16.05 2.44 -26.25
C THR A 246 -15.76 3.04 -27.64
N ASP A 247 -16.46 4.11 -27.98
CA ASP A 247 -16.17 4.86 -29.20
C ASP A 247 -15.11 5.98 -29.01
N LYS A 248 -14.34 5.90 -27.92
CA LYS A 248 -13.41 6.98 -27.56
C LYS A 248 -12.36 7.25 -28.65
N LEU A 249 -11.70 6.22 -29.17
CA LEU A 249 -10.71 6.41 -30.22
C LEU A 249 -11.31 7.11 -31.45
N TYR A 250 -12.49 6.69 -31.89
CA TYR A 250 -13.21 7.34 -32.98
C TYR A 250 -13.54 8.80 -32.66
N ARG A 251 -14.02 9.11 -31.47
CA ARG A 251 -14.31 10.49 -31.06
C ARG A 251 -13.04 11.34 -30.98
N ASP A 252 -11.95 10.77 -30.47
CA ASP A 252 -10.66 11.47 -30.35
C ASP A 252 -10.06 11.81 -31.75
N MET A 253 -10.35 10.99 -32.78
CA MET A 253 -9.98 11.31 -34.18
C MET A 253 -10.64 12.62 -34.63
N TYR A 254 -11.94 12.78 -34.41
CA TYR A 254 -12.70 13.94 -34.86
C TYR A 254 -12.65 15.13 -33.90
N ALA A 255 -12.22 14.95 -32.66
CA ALA A 255 -12.15 16.03 -31.67
C ALA A 255 -11.14 17.13 -32.07
N ASP A 256 -10.03 16.74 -32.70
CA ASP A 256 -8.95 17.62 -33.12
C ASP A 256 -8.88 17.78 -34.65
N ASP A 257 -9.96 17.40 -35.35
CA ASP A 257 -10.06 17.46 -36.81
C ASP A 257 -11.10 18.49 -37.29
N PRO A 258 -10.73 19.78 -37.40
CA PRO A 258 -11.64 20.83 -37.87
C PRO A 258 -12.03 20.69 -39.33
N GLU A 259 -11.18 20.05 -40.18
CA GLU A 259 -11.48 19.84 -41.59
C GLU A 259 -12.49 18.69 -41.77
N GLY A 260 -12.35 17.58 -41.05
CA GLY A 260 -13.29 16.48 -41.06
C GLY A 260 -14.69 16.90 -40.65
N VAL A 261 -14.82 17.77 -39.63
CA VAL A 261 -16.14 18.33 -39.23
C VAL A 261 -16.81 19.05 -40.37
N LYS A 262 -16.08 19.82 -41.22
CA LYS A 262 -16.64 20.50 -42.40
C LYS A 262 -17.00 19.51 -43.51
N LEU A 263 -16.13 18.52 -43.74
CA LEU A 263 -16.32 17.47 -44.75
C LEU A 263 -17.51 16.55 -44.47
N ASN A 264 -17.93 16.40 -43.21
CA ASN A 264 -19.08 15.61 -42.82
C ASN A 264 -20.41 16.09 -43.40
N TYR A 265 -20.48 17.35 -43.87
CA TYR A 265 -21.68 17.90 -44.54
C TYR A 265 -21.74 17.57 -46.02
N MET A 266 -20.78 16.86 -46.59
CA MET A 266 -20.85 16.42 -48.00
C MET A 266 -21.93 15.34 -48.16
N PRO A 267 -22.69 15.35 -49.27
CA PRO A 267 -23.75 14.39 -49.53
C PRO A 267 -23.23 12.94 -49.55
N GLY A 268 -23.83 12.07 -48.70
CA GLY A 268 -23.51 10.66 -48.60
C GLY A 268 -22.38 10.32 -47.62
N VAL A 269 -21.80 11.30 -46.93
CA VAL A 269 -20.78 11.10 -45.92
C VAL A 269 -21.37 10.49 -44.63
N ASP A 270 -22.61 10.84 -44.27
CA ASP A 270 -23.28 10.31 -43.09
C ASP A 270 -23.27 8.78 -43.01
N GLU A 271 -23.62 8.12 -44.13
CA GLU A 271 -23.64 6.66 -44.22
C GLU A 271 -22.22 6.08 -44.12
N MET A 272 -21.21 6.76 -44.69
CA MET A 272 -19.82 6.34 -44.63
C MET A 272 -19.27 6.42 -43.21
N LEU A 273 -19.62 7.49 -42.47
CA LEU A 273 -19.19 7.68 -41.07
C LEU A 273 -19.73 6.60 -40.16
N VAL A 274 -20.99 6.18 -40.32
CA VAL A 274 -21.58 5.07 -39.56
C VAL A 274 -20.77 3.79 -39.75
N VAL A 275 -20.51 3.42 -41.02
CA VAL A 275 -19.75 2.22 -41.36
C VAL A 275 -18.29 2.30 -40.87
N PHE A 276 -17.66 3.47 -40.97
CA PHE A 276 -16.31 3.68 -40.47
C PHE A 276 -16.24 3.55 -38.96
N LYS A 277 -17.15 4.21 -38.24
CA LYS A 277 -17.26 4.10 -36.79
C LYS A 277 -17.41 2.64 -36.34
N GLU A 278 -18.32 1.88 -36.94
CA GLU A 278 -18.55 0.47 -36.61
C GLU A 278 -17.28 -0.38 -36.82
N ARG A 279 -16.51 -0.13 -37.89
CA ARG A 279 -15.28 -0.85 -38.17
C ARG A 279 -14.19 -0.54 -37.13
N ILE A 280 -13.97 0.72 -36.82
CA ILE A 280 -12.99 1.12 -35.79
C ILE A 280 -13.40 0.56 -34.44
N GLN A 281 -14.68 0.66 -34.04
CA GLN A 281 -15.16 0.07 -32.78
C GLN A 281 -14.99 -1.45 -32.74
N SER A 282 -15.22 -2.15 -33.86
CA SER A 282 -15.00 -3.62 -33.93
C SER A 282 -13.53 -4.00 -33.69
N VAL A 283 -12.60 -3.28 -34.30
CA VAL A 283 -11.16 -3.52 -34.07
C VAL A 283 -10.78 -3.20 -32.63
N CYS A 284 -11.25 -2.08 -32.10
CA CYS A 284 -10.98 -1.70 -30.70
C CYS A 284 -11.55 -2.73 -29.72
N GLN A 285 -12.75 -3.28 -29.97
CA GLN A 285 -13.33 -4.32 -29.13
C GLN A 285 -12.51 -5.63 -29.18
N GLN A 286 -12.04 -6.02 -30.35
CA GLN A 286 -11.17 -7.20 -30.47
C GLN A 286 -9.86 -7.03 -29.71
N LEU A 287 -9.24 -5.84 -29.81
CA LEU A 287 -8.05 -5.51 -29.04
C LEU A 287 -8.32 -5.48 -27.53
N PHE A 288 -9.47 -4.97 -27.12
CA PHE A 288 -9.90 -4.95 -25.73
C PHE A 288 -10.03 -6.37 -25.16
N ASP A 289 -10.77 -7.24 -25.84
CA ASP A 289 -10.99 -8.61 -25.40
C ASP A 289 -9.67 -9.41 -25.36
N PHE A 290 -8.82 -9.22 -26.35
CA PHE A 290 -7.48 -9.81 -26.39
C PHE A 290 -6.60 -9.31 -25.24
N GLY A 291 -6.58 -8.01 -24.98
CA GLY A 291 -5.76 -7.43 -23.92
C GLY A 291 -6.13 -7.90 -22.53
N LEU A 292 -7.44 -8.13 -22.26
CA LEU A 292 -7.88 -8.74 -21.00
C LEU A 292 -7.39 -10.19 -20.87
N GLN A 293 -7.41 -10.98 -21.95
CA GLN A 293 -6.91 -12.34 -21.91
C GLN A 293 -5.40 -12.40 -21.65
N GLU A 294 -4.64 -11.53 -22.28
CA GLU A 294 -3.19 -11.46 -22.06
C GLU A 294 -2.83 -10.91 -20.68
N TYR A 295 -3.66 -10.04 -20.09
CA TYR A 295 -3.50 -9.60 -18.72
C TYR A 295 -3.62 -10.77 -17.73
N GLU A 296 -4.62 -11.64 -17.89
CA GLU A 296 -4.79 -12.81 -17.02
C GLU A 296 -3.58 -13.77 -17.11
N LYS A 297 -2.99 -13.92 -18.31
CA LYS A 297 -1.78 -14.74 -18.47
C LYS A 297 -0.57 -14.11 -17.77
N ARG A 298 -0.36 -12.80 -17.95
CA ARG A 298 0.72 -12.07 -17.25
C ARG A 298 0.57 -12.15 -15.75
N LYS A 299 -0.66 -12.00 -15.23
CA LYS A 299 -0.97 -12.10 -13.82
C LYS A 299 -0.67 -13.50 -13.28
N ALA A 300 -1.12 -14.55 -13.98
CA ALA A 300 -0.85 -15.93 -13.58
C ALA A 300 0.66 -16.25 -13.54
N GLU A 301 1.45 -15.71 -14.47
CA GLU A 301 2.91 -15.88 -14.48
C GLU A 301 3.56 -15.17 -13.28
N VAL A 302 3.11 -13.96 -12.93
CA VAL A 302 3.58 -13.22 -11.74
C VAL A 302 3.22 -13.99 -10.46
N ASP A 303 1.99 -14.49 -10.34
CA ASP A 303 1.54 -15.25 -9.18
C ASP A 303 2.37 -16.54 -9.01
N MET A 304 2.62 -17.26 -10.09
CA MET A 304 3.45 -18.48 -10.10
C MET A 304 4.92 -18.18 -9.73
N PHE A 305 5.48 -17.08 -10.23
CA PHE A 305 6.82 -16.65 -9.87
C PHE A 305 6.96 -16.46 -8.35
N TRP A 306 6.05 -15.69 -7.74
CA TRP A 306 6.09 -15.45 -6.31
C TRP A 306 5.83 -16.70 -5.48
N GLU A 307 5.00 -17.62 -5.95
CA GLU A 307 4.81 -18.93 -5.31
C GLU A 307 6.12 -19.72 -5.28
N CYS A 308 6.82 -19.85 -6.41
CA CYS A 308 8.11 -20.52 -6.49
C CYS A 308 9.19 -19.88 -5.63
N VAL A 309 9.28 -18.54 -5.62
CA VAL A 309 10.23 -17.78 -4.78
C VAL A 309 9.96 -18.02 -3.30
N ASN A 310 8.70 -17.95 -2.87
CA ASN A 310 8.34 -18.14 -1.48
C ASN A 310 8.55 -19.59 -1.02
N GLU A 311 8.21 -20.57 -1.85
CA GLU A 311 8.46 -21.99 -1.55
C GLU A 311 9.96 -22.28 -1.35
N ALA A 312 10.81 -21.79 -2.26
CA ALA A 312 12.26 -21.94 -2.14
C ALA A 312 12.82 -21.28 -0.87
N LYS A 313 12.34 -20.09 -0.53
CA LYS A 313 12.69 -19.38 0.70
C LYS A 313 12.27 -20.13 1.96
N ASP A 314 11.04 -20.65 1.98
CA ASP A 314 10.49 -21.38 3.14
C ASP A 314 11.23 -22.72 3.35
N GLU A 315 11.54 -23.46 2.30
CA GLU A 315 12.36 -24.67 2.38
C GLU A 315 13.76 -24.40 2.93
N ASN A 316 14.45 -23.36 2.42
CA ASN A 316 15.76 -22.95 2.91
C ASN A 316 15.71 -22.57 4.39
N LYS A 317 14.70 -21.81 4.80
CA LYS A 317 14.45 -21.39 6.17
C LYS A 317 14.26 -22.59 7.09
N GLU A 318 13.46 -23.59 6.69
CA GLU A 318 13.24 -24.79 7.47
C GLU A 318 14.55 -25.60 7.65
N MET A 319 15.34 -25.73 6.59
CA MET A 319 16.65 -26.40 6.66
C MET A 319 17.63 -25.64 7.55
N GLY A 320 17.65 -24.31 7.47
CA GLY A 320 18.47 -23.45 8.32
C GLY A 320 18.09 -23.54 9.79
N MET A 321 16.79 -23.50 10.10
CA MET A 321 16.29 -23.68 11.47
C MET A 321 16.69 -25.03 12.07
N LYS A 322 16.54 -26.13 11.34
CA LYS A 322 16.99 -27.46 11.76
C LYS A 322 18.49 -27.50 12.04
N ALA A 323 19.31 -26.80 11.22
CA ALA A 323 20.74 -26.73 11.46
C ALA A 323 21.08 -25.98 12.75
N ILE A 324 20.39 -24.86 13.02
CA ILE A 324 20.55 -24.09 14.25
C ILE A 324 20.09 -24.87 15.47
N GLU A 325 18.92 -25.54 15.41
CA GLU A 325 18.41 -26.38 16.51
C GLU A 325 19.38 -27.49 16.90
N ASN A 326 19.93 -28.19 15.90
CA ASN A 326 20.95 -29.25 16.13
C ASN A 326 22.20 -28.67 16.80
N PHE A 327 22.72 -27.56 16.28
CA PHE A 327 23.85 -26.86 16.88
C PHE A 327 23.58 -26.45 18.33
N MET A 328 22.39 -25.90 18.62
CA MET A 328 22.03 -25.48 19.98
C MET A 328 21.95 -26.65 20.96
N ALA A 329 21.54 -27.84 20.49
CA ALA A 329 21.57 -29.05 21.32
C ALA A 329 23.03 -29.49 21.64
N GLU A 330 23.92 -29.47 20.64
CA GLU A 330 25.35 -29.78 20.81
C GLU A 330 26.06 -28.73 21.68
N LYS A 331 25.78 -27.44 21.46
CA LYS A 331 26.27 -26.34 22.28
C LYS A 331 25.94 -26.56 23.75
N LYS A 332 24.66 -26.86 24.06
CA LYS A 332 24.21 -27.10 25.42
C LYS A 332 25.02 -28.23 26.11
N GLN A 333 25.30 -29.27 25.36
CA GLN A 333 26.10 -30.38 25.87
C GLN A 333 27.57 -29.94 26.15
N VAL A 334 28.19 -29.20 25.24
CA VAL A 334 29.55 -28.66 25.42
C VAL A 334 29.64 -27.75 26.63
N PHE A 335 28.62 -26.87 26.84
CA PHE A 335 28.60 -25.94 27.97
C PHE A 335 28.41 -26.67 29.31
N ILE A 336 27.60 -27.74 29.37
CA ILE A 336 27.48 -28.60 30.56
C ILE A 336 28.82 -29.28 30.90
N GLU A 337 29.51 -29.76 29.91
CA GLU A 337 30.84 -30.40 30.10
C GLU A 337 31.89 -29.39 30.58
N LEU A 338 31.93 -28.18 29.99
CA LEU A 338 32.82 -27.10 30.41
C LEU A 338 32.63 -26.72 31.89
N GLN A 339 31.37 -26.67 32.38
CA GLN A 339 31.06 -26.35 33.79
C GLN A 339 31.64 -27.38 34.79
N HIS A 340 31.89 -28.59 34.35
CA HIS A 340 32.42 -29.68 35.20
C HIS A 340 33.91 -29.92 35.03
N MET A 341 34.59 -29.22 34.09
CA MET A 341 36.02 -29.36 33.82
C MET A 341 36.85 -28.52 34.79
N THR A 342 37.97 -29.10 35.26
CA THR A 342 38.92 -28.44 36.19
C THR A 342 40.34 -28.36 35.62
N ASP A 343 40.64 -29.03 34.51
CA ASP A 343 41.96 -29.04 33.87
C ASP A 343 41.96 -28.04 32.69
N VAL A 344 42.87 -27.05 32.75
CA VAL A 344 43.01 -25.97 31.75
C VAL A 344 43.18 -26.51 30.32
N LYS A 345 43.99 -27.58 30.14
CA LYS A 345 44.21 -28.16 28.81
C LYS A 345 42.96 -28.83 28.24
N MET A 346 42.17 -29.44 29.12
CA MET A 346 40.88 -30.02 28.70
C MET A 346 39.87 -28.94 28.35
N VAL A 347 39.85 -27.83 29.08
CA VAL A 347 39.00 -26.64 28.77
C VAL A 347 39.41 -26.05 27.43
N GLU A 348 40.69 -25.79 27.16
CA GLU A 348 41.19 -25.31 25.87
C GLU A 348 40.79 -26.22 24.71
N SER A 349 40.94 -27.55 24.89
CA SER A 349 40.53 -28.54 23.88
C SER A 349 39.03 -28.49 23.61
N LYS A 350 38.22 -28.28 24.64
CA LYS A 350 36.75 -28.21 24.51
C LYS A 350 36.29 -26.90 23.88
N VAL A 351 36.96 -25.79 24.18
CA VAL A 351 36.75 -24.51 23.49
C VAL A 351 37.06 -24.62 21.99
N GLN A 352 38.14 -25.33 21.64
CA GLN A 352 38.46 -25.57 20.24
C GLN A 352 37.43 -26.46 19.54
N GLU A 353 36.87 -27.47 20.25
CA GLU A 353 35.75 -28.28 19.74
C GLU A 353 34.53 -27.42 19.47
N TYR A 354 34.15 -26.52 20.39
CA TYR A 354 33.06 -25.58 20.20
C TYR A 354 33.28 -24.65 18.99
N ASN A 355 34.48 -24.07 18.84
CA ASN A 355 34.80 -23.22 17.70
C ASN A 355 34.72 -23.97 16.36
N ASN A 356 35.05 -25.28 16.36
CA ASN A 356 34.84 -26.11 15.19
C ASN A 356 33.35 -26.35 14.89
N LEU A 357 32.51 -26.52 15.92
CA LEU A 357 31.04 -26.62 15.75
C LEU A 357 30.44 -25.32 15.18
N VAL A 358 30.87 -24.16 15.69
CA VAL A 358 30.45 -22.83 15.19
C VAL A 358 30.85 -22.67 13.72
N THR A 359 32.07 -23.06 13.36
CA THR A 359 32.54 -23.02 11.95
C THR A 359 31.72 -23.96 11.08
N GLY A 360 31.40 -25.17 11.56
CA GLY A 360 30.53 -26.11 10.84
C GLY A 360 29.09 -25.61 10.66
N LEU A 361 28.55 -24.87 11.62
CA LEU A 361 27.26 -24.20 11.48
C LEU A 361 27.32 -23.11 10.39
N TRP A 362 28.38 -22.27 10.43
CA TRP A 362 28.57 -21.23 9.42
C TRP A 362 28.64 -21.81 8.01
N ASP A 363 29.51 -22.85 7.81
CA ASP A 363 29.64 -23.52 6.51
C ASP A 363 28.31 -24.09 6.02
N LYS A 364 27.49 -24.64 6.92
CA LYS A 364 26.20 -25.21 6.59
C LYS A 364 25.17 -24.13 6.21
N LEU A 365 25.07 -23.04 7.00
CA LEU A 365 24.14 -21.95 6.72
C LEU A 365 24.51 -21.21 5.43
N MET A 366 25.80 -20.94 5.21
CA MET A 366 26.29 -20.32 3.98
C MET A 366 26.10 -21.24 2.77
N GLY A 367 26.27 -22.55 2.94
CA GLY A 367 26.00 -23.51 1.87
C GLY A 367 24.54 -23.57 1.46
N LEU A 368 23.61 -23.51 2.42
CA LEU A 368 22.18 -23.41 2.15
C LEU A 368 21.84 -22.10 1.44
N GLU A 369 22.46 -21.00 1.87
CA GLU A 369 22.22 -19.69 1.27
C GLU A 369 22.72 -19.62 -0.18
N LEU A 370 23.90 -20.15 -0.47
CA LEU A 370 24.40 -20.23 -1.85
C LEU A 370 23.48 -21.09 -2.75
N GLN A 371 22.99 -22.21 -2.22
CA GLN A 371 22.03 -23.05 -2.96
C GLN A 371 20.73 -22.30 -3.27
N LEU A 372 20.21 -21.51 -2.32
CA LEU A 372 19.01 -20.71 -2.54
C LEU A 372 19.27 -19.59 -3.56
N VAL A 373 20.44 -18.95 -3.53
CA VAL A 373 20.82 -17.93 -4.52
C VAL A 373 20.79 -18.51 -5.92
N ASP A 374 21.41 -19.70 -6.12
CA ASP A 374 21.41 -20.38 -7.41
C ASP A 374 19.99 -20.73 -7.89
N GLN A 375 19.14 -21.21 -6.97
CA GLN A 375 17.72 -21.51 -7.27
C GLN A 375 16.92 -20.26 -7.65
N LEU A 376 17.06 -19.17 -6.90
CA LEU A 376 16.37 -17.91 -7.18
C LEU A 376 16.84 -17.32 -8.51
N GLU A 377 18.15 -17.38 -8.82
CA GLU A 377 18.68 -16.91 -10.10
C GLU A 377 18.06 -17.67 -11.29
N GLU A 378 17.86 -18.99 -11.17
CA GLU A 378 17.18 -19.79 -12.21
C GLU A 378 15.71 -19.41 -12.34
N VAL A 379 14.99 -19.28 -11.23
CA VAL A 379 13.56 -18.88 -11.21
C VAL A 379 13.38 -17.48 -11.81
N ILE A 380 14.25 -16.52 -11.48
CA ILE A 380 14.20 -15.15 -12.01
C ILE A 380 14.45 -15.16 -13.53
N LYS A 381 15.44 -15.91 -14.02
CA LYS A 381 15.74 -16.01 -15.45
C LYS A 381 14.60 -16.64 -16.25
N ASP A 382 13.97 -17.68 -15.72
CA ASP A 382 12.83 -18.32 -16.37
C ASP A 382 11.62 -17.38 -16.40
N PHE A 383 11.33 -16.69 -15.31
CA PHE A 383 10.29 -15.69 -15.24
C PHE A 383 10.53 -14.53 -16.23
N GLU A 384 11.74 -13.98 -16.27
CA GLU A 384 12.11 -12.92 -17.21
C GLU A 384 11.85 -13.33 -18.65
N ARG A 385 12.30 -14.54 -19.04
CA ARG A 385 12.09 -15.07 -20.38
C ARG A 385 10.60 -15.23 -20.69
N ASN A 386 9.83 -15.88 -19.82
CA ASN A 386 8.41 -16.10 -20.00
C ASN A 386 7.63 -14.79 -20.12
N MET A 387 7.98 -13.82 -19.27
CA MET A 387 7.33 -12.51 -19.27
C MET A 387 7.67 -11.70 -20.53
N GLN A 388 8.92 -11.75 -21.01
CA GLN A 388 9.32 -11.15 -22.28
C GLN A 388 8.56 -11.75 -23.46
N ASP A 389 8.38 -13.08 -23.49
CA ASP A 389 7.59 -13.76 -24.52
C ASP A 389 6.12 -13.32 -24.49
N LEU A 390 5.49 -13.27 -23.29
CA LEU A 390 4.10 -12.80 -23.14
C LEU A 390 3.94 -11.36 -23.62
N VAL A 391 4.86 -10.46 -23.24
CA VAL A 391 4.83 -9.06 -23.66
C VAL A 391 5.05 -8.93 -25.17
N SER A 392 5.97 -9.71 -25.75
CA SER A 392 6.21 -9.70 -27.21
C SER A 392 4.98 -10.12 -27.98
N VAL A 393 4.32 -11.22 -27.59
CA VAL A 393 3.06 -11.68 -28.20
C VAL A 393 1.97 -10.63 -28.09
N PHE A 394 1.85 -9.97 -26.93
CA PHE A 394 0.89 -8.89 -26.75
C PHE A 394 1.17 -7.72 -27.72
N LEU A 395 2.40 -7.25 -27.80
CA LEU A 395 2.79 -6.12 -28.67
C LEU A 395 2.59 -6.43 -30.16
N GLU A 396 2.95 -7.63 -30.62
CA GLU A 396 2.70 -8.07 -32.00
C GLU A 396 1.22 -8.01 -32.38
N ASN A 397 0.34 -8.43 -31.47
CA ASN A 397 -1.09 -8.39 -31.70
C ASN A 397 -1.66 -6.97 -31.61
N VAL A 398 -1.19 -6.13 -30.68
CA VAL A 398 -1.55 -4.70 -30.62
C VAL A 398 -1.24 -4.04 -31.94
N GLN A 399 -0.02 -4.26 -32.49
CA GLN A 399 0.39 -3.74 -33.79
C GLN A 399 -0.50 -4.25 -34.93
N ALA A 400 -0.87 -5.54 -34.90
CA ALA A 400 -1.74 -6.13 -35.91
C ALA A 400 -3.15 -5.51 -35.92
N TYR A 401 -3.77 -5.34 -34.73
CA TYR A 401 -5.08 -4.71 -34.61
C TYR A 401 -5.05 -3.24 -35.02
N LEU A 402 -4.04 -2.47 -34.61
CA LEU A 402 -3.94 -1.06 -34.97
C LEU A 402 -3.56 -0.86 -36.44
N THR A 403 -2.86 -1.83 -37.07
CA THR A 403 -2.69 -1.87 -38.51
C THR A 403 -4.02 -2.03 -39.23
N GLN A 404 -4.91 -2.91 -38.74
CA GLN A 404 -6.28 -3.02 -39.30
C GLN A 404 -7.06 -1.71 -39.13
N ALA A 405 -6.90 -0.99 -38.01
CA ALA A 405 -7.51 0.32 -37.84
C ALA A 405 -7.00 1.33 -38.89
N ARG A 406 -5.69 1.35 -39.18
CA ARG A 406 -5.10 2.18 -40.27
C ARG A 406 -5.64 1.79 -41.63
N GLU A 407 -5.79 0.51 -41.92
CA GLU A 407 -6.38 0.01 -43.17
C GLU A 407 -7.84 0.49 -43.33
N HIS A 408 -8.61 0.49 -42.25
CA HIS A 408 -9.97 1.02 -42.26
C HIS A 408 -10.00 2.53 -42.47
N GLU A 409 -9.07 3.27 -41.90
CA GLU A 409 -8.90 4.70 -42.09
C GLU A 409 -8.48 5.01 -43.55
N ASN A 410 -7.52 4.29 -44.12
CA ASN A 410 -7.12 4.42 -45.50
C ASN A 410 -8.30 4.21 -46.46
N ALA A 411 -9.09 3.15 -46.22
CA ALA A 411 -10.27 2.84 -47.04
C ALA A 411 -11.39 3.89 -46.87
N HIS A 412 -11.48 4.53 -45.68
CA HIS A 412 -12.38 5.65 -45.46
C HIS A 412 -11.91 6.89 -46.22
N ASN A 413 -10.63 7.23 -46.14
CA ASN A 413 -10.02 8.36 -46.87
C ASN A 413 -10.20 8.24 -48.38
N GLU A 414 -10.00 7.06 -48.97
CA GLU A 414 -10.25 6.82 -50.41
C GLU A 414 -11.71 7.17 -50.80
N LYS A 415 -12.67 6.72 -50.01
CA LYS A 415 -14.07 7.04 -50.24
C LYS A 415 -14.39 8.52 -50.03
N MET A 416 -13.74 9.17 -49.08
CA MET A 416 -13.89 10.61 -48.84
C MET A 416 -13.37 11.40 -50.04
N LEU A 417 -12.26 10.99 -50.65
CA LEU A 417 -11.71 11.59 -51.90
C LEU A 417 -12.65 11.40 -53.10
N GLU A 418 -13.25 10.22 -53.24
CA GLU A 418 -14.26 9.94 -54.29
C GLU A 418 -15.53 10.82 -54.06
N CYS A 419 -15.99 10.91 -52.82
CA CYS A 419 -17.14 11.75 -52.48
C CYS A 419 -16.84 13.23 -52.72
N ALA A 420 -15.68 13.71 -52.32
CA ALA A 420 -15.23 15.09 -52.58
C ALA A 420 -15.18 15.41 -54.06
N SER A 421 -14.62 14.49 -54.87
CA SER A 421 -14.58 14.65 -56.35
C SER A 421 -15.97 14.71 -56.97
N SER A 422 -16.87 13.84 -56.57
CA SER A 422 -18.27 13.84 -57.03
C SER A 422 -19.04 15.11 -56.60
N THR A 423 -18.79 15.60 -55.37
CA THR A 423 -19.38 16.83 -54.87
C THR A 423 -18.87 18.07 -55.62
N LEU A 424 -17.58 18.10 -55.95
CA LEU A 424 -17.02 19.16 -56.82
C LEU A 424 -17.64 19.20 -58.21
N GLU A 425 -17.90 18.04 -58.82
CA GLU A 425 -18.57 17.97 -60.11
C GLU A 425 -19.98 18.52 -60.06
N LYS A 426 -20.74 18.24 -58.99
CA LYS A 426 -22.06 18.80 -58.71
C LYS A 426 -21.97 20.32 -58.49
N ALA A 427 -20.96 20.78 -57.75
CA ALA A 427 -20.71 22.20 -57.51
C ALA A 427 -20.50 22.95 -58.87
N ALA A 428 -19.70 22.40 -59.74
CA ALA A 428 -19.41 22.96 -61.07
C ALA A 428 -20.67 23.04 -61.98
N LYS A 429 -21.65 22.16 -61.74
CA LYS A 429 -22.95 22.14 -62.45
C LYS A 429 -24.02 22.98 -61.78
N ASN A 430 -23.74 23.65 -60.67
CA ASN A 430 -24.69 24.33 -59.79
C ASN A 430 -25.84 23.41 -59.28
N GLU A 431 -25.53 22.14 -59.02
CA GLU A 431 -26.45 21.10 -58.52
C GLU A 431 -26.29 20.86 -57.02
N LEU A 432 -25.65 21.78 -56.26
CA LEU A 432 -25.50 21.70 -54.83
C LEU A 432 -26.77 22.19 -54.12
N ASP A 433 -27.07 21.58 -52.94
CA ASP A 433 -28.16 22.02 -52.06
C ASP A 433 -27.95 23.46 -51.56
N GLU A 434 -29.00 24.29 -51.61
CA GLU A 434 -28.95 25.67 -51.12
C GLU A 434 -28.65 25.77 -49.63
N ASP A 435 -29.02 24.76 -48.83
CA ASP A 435 -28.80 24.66 -47.37
C ASP A 435 -27.39 24.20 -46.93
N MET A 436 -26.47 24.02 -47.89
CA MET A 436 -25.10 23.60 -47.58
C MET A 436 -24.36 24.70 -46.79
N PRO A 437 -23.60 24.31 -45.67
CA PRO A 437 -22.82 25.26 -44.88
C PRO A 437 -21.80 26.04 -45.70
N ASP A 438 -21.65 27.33 -45.38
CA ASP A 438 -20.72 28.21 -46.11
C ASP A 438 -19.25 27.75 -45.98
N ASP A 439 -18.87 27.16 -44.81
CA ASP A 439 -17.55 26.61 -44.61
C ASP A 439 -17.21 25.45 -45.57
N LEU A 440 -18.19 24.61 -45.88
CA LEU A 440 -18.03 23.54 -46.88
C LEU A 440 -17.99 24.14 -48.29
N LYS A 441 -18.82 25.14 -48.61
CA LYS A 441 -18.79 25.86 -49.91
C LYS A 441 -17.41 26.48 -50.16
N MET A 442 -16.75 26.99 -49.09
CA MET A 442 -15.38 27.53 -49.20
C MET A 442 -14.35 26.45 -49.52
N LEU A 443 -14.50 25.23 -48.99
CA LEU A 443 -13.64 24.10 -49.35
C LEU A 443 -13.83 23.63 -50.79
N LEU A 444 -15.04 23.74 -51.34
CA LEU A 444 -15.38 23.30 -52.67
C LEU A 444 -15.08 24.36 -53.77
N VAL A 445 -14.30 25.40 -53.45
CA VAL A 445 -13.91 26.43 -54.42
C VAL A 445 -12.97 25.87 -55.52
N ASP A 446 -12.04 25.03 -55.10
CA ASP A 446 -11.13 24.35 -56.03
C ASP A 446 -10.80 22.95 -55.57
N LYS A 447 -10.24 22.14 -56.48
CA LYS A 447 -9.92 20.74 -56.23
C LYS A 447 -8.82 20.56 -55.18
N ASP A 448 -7.82 21.42 -55.21
CA ASP A 448 -6.63 21.27 -54.34
C ASP A 448 -7.00 21.58 -52.89
N THR A 449 -7.87 22.57 -52.66
CA THR A 449 -8.36 22.93 -51.32
C THR A 449 -9.11 21.78 -50.66
N VAL A 450 -10.05 21.14 -51.35
CA VAL A 450 -10.84 20.04 -50.77
C VAL A 450 -9.99 18.78 -50.62
N GLN A 451 -9.06 18.50 -51.53
CA GLN A 451 -8.15 17.37 -51.38
C GLN A 451 -7.19 17.56 -50.21
N ASN A 452 -6.66 18.77 -50.02
CA ASN A 452 -5.84 19.08 -48.84
C ASN A 452 -6.61 18.91 -47.54
N ALA A 453 -7.89 19.34 -47.48
CA ALA A 453 -8.71 19.16 -46.32
C ALA A 453 -8.93 17.67 -45.99
N VAL A 454 -9.24 16.83 -46.99
CA VAL A 454 -9.39 15.37 -46.79
C VAL A 454 -8.07 14.73 -46.34
N THR A 455 -6.93 15.12 -46.91
CA THR A 455 -5.62 14.60 -46.51
C THR A 455 -5.27 15.02 -45.08
N THR A 456 -5.52 16.29 -44.73
CA THR A 456 -5.27 16.78 -43.36
C THR A 456 -6.10 16.02 -42.34
N SER A 457 -7.39 15.79 -42.60
CA SER A 457 -8.29 14.98 -41.77
C SER A 457 -7.73 13.56 -41.59
N HIS A 458 -7.35 12.93 -42.68
CA HIS A 458 -6.73 11.59 -42.66
C HIS A 458 -5.46 11.53 -41.81
N ASP A 459 -4.56 12.49 -41.96
CA ASP A 459 -3.30 12.56 -41.22
C ASP A 459 -3.57 12.70 -39.70
N VAL A 460 -4.55 13.52 -39.33
CA VAL A 460 -4.99 13.65 -37.91
C VAL A 460 -5.51 12.32 -37.37
N HIS A 461 -6.32 11.61 -38.12
CA HIS A 461 -6.87 10.31 -37.70
C HIS A 461 -5.75 9.26 -37.52
N LEU A 462 -4.82 9.16 -38.50
CA LEU A 462 -3.67 8.26 -38.39
C LEU A 462 -2.83 8.59 -37.16
N LEU A 463 -2.56 9.86 -36.90
CA LEU A 463 -1.80 10.29 -35.72
C LEU A 463 -2.47 9.83 -34.40
N LYS A 464 -3.81 9.82 -34.32
CA LYS A 464 -4.51 9.31 -33.12
C LYS A 464 -4.36 7.80 -32.94
N ILE A 465 -4.35 7.03 -34.03
CA ILE A 465 -4.09 5.59 -34.00
C ILE A 465 -2.64 5.33 -33.55
N ASP A 466 -1.68 6.05 -34.12
CA ASP A 466 -0.25 5.92 -33.82
C ASP A 466 0.04 6.29 -32.35
N ASN A 467 -0.51 7.41 -31.87
CA ASN A 467 -0.38 7.79 -30.46
C ASN A 467 -0.95 6.76 -29.51
N LYS A 468 -2.05 6.07 -29.88
CA LYS A 468 -2.61 4.99 -29.06
C LYS A 468 -1.71 3.77 -29.03
N GLU A 469 -1.08 3.42 -30.15
CA GLU A 469 -0.08 2.35 -30.21
C GLU A 469 1.14 2.68 -29.34
N ASP A 470 1.71 3.86 -29.52
CA ASP A 470 2.88 4.31 -28.79
C ASP A 470 2.64 4.36 -27.27
N ASP A 471 1.44 4.79 -26.84
CA ASP A 471 1.04 4.78 -25.42
C ASP A 471 1.07 3.37 -24.86
N ILE A 472 0.43 2.40 -25.53
CA ILE A 472 0.37 1.01 -25.08
C ILE A 472 1.79 0.41 -25.03
N VAL A 473 2.58 0.57 -26.09
CA VAL A 473 3.94 0.03 -26.20
C VAL A 473 4.85 0.60 -25.10
N THR A 474 4.80 1.90 -24.91
CA THR A 474 5.64 2.58 -23.90
C THR A 474 5.28 2.13 -22.49
N ARG A 475 4.01 2.05 -22.15
CA ARG A 475 3.55 1.71 -20.81
C ARG A 475 3.89 0.28 -20.43
N ILE A 476 3.66 -0.70 -21.32
CA ILE A 476 3.95 -2.09 -21.01
C ILE A 476 5.46 -2.36 -20.90
N ASN A 477 6.28 -1.73 -21.76
CA ASN A 477 7.73 -1.87 -21.67
C ASN A 477 8.29 -1.24 -20.38
N ASN A 478 7.78 -0.07 -19.99
CA ASN A 478 8.17 0.56 -18.73
C ASN A 478 7.74 -0.28 -17.51
N TRP A 479 6.55 -0.87 -17.55
CA TRP A 479 6.09 -1.77 -16.50
C TRP A 479 6.98 -3.02 -16.40
N LEU A 480 7.26 -3.70 -17.52
CA LEU A 480 8.12 -4.88 -17.52
C LEU A 480 9.51 -4.56 -16.97
N LYS A 481 10.12 -3.47 -17.46
CA LYS A 481 11.42 -3.03 -16.99
C LYS A 481 11.41 -2.70 -15.51
N GLY A 482 10.44 -1.92 -15.02
CA GLY A 482 10.34 -1.54 -13.61
C GLY A 482 10.17 -2.75 -12.70
N MET A 483 9.36 -3.71 -13.10
CA MET A 483 9.16 -4.96 -12.36
C MET A 483 10.46 -5.78 -12.28
N MET A 484 11.18 -5.95 -13.40
CA MET A 484 12.44 -6.69 -13.41
C MET A 484 13.54 -5.98 -12.59
N ASP A 485 13.65 -4.65 -12.72
CA ASP A 485 14.59 -3.85 -11.92
C ASP A 485 14.32 -4.00 -10.42
N THR A 486 13.04 -4.04 -10.01
CA THR A 486 12.64 -4.25 -8.61
C THR A 486 13.02 -5.66 -8.12
N ILE A 487 12.69 -6.71 -8.90
CA ILE A 487 13.02 -8.09 -8.54
C ILE A 487 14.54 -8.27 -8.37
N HIS A 488 15.34 -7.76 -9.31
CA HIS A 488 16.81 -7.84 -9.19
C HIS A 488 17.33 -7.07 -7.98
N GLN A 489 16.79 -5.88 -7.70
CA GLN A 489 17.24 -5.08 -6.57
C GLN A 489 16.87 -5.70 -5.22
N GLU A 490 15.62 -6.13 -5.05
CA GLU A 490 15.10 -6.60 -3.76
C GLU A 490 15.47 -8.06 -3.49
N GLU A 491 15.22 -8.95 -4.45
CA GLU A 491 15.34 -10.39 -4.25
C GLU A 491 16.77 -10.90 -4.49
N GLU A 492 17.48 -10.35 -5.46
CA GLU A 492 18.82 -10.82 -5.77
C GLU A 492 19.90 -10.05 -4.99
N ILE A 493 19.80 -8.70 -4.87
CA ILE A 493 20.87 -7.91 -4.25
C ILE A 493 20.62 -7.68 -2.76
N GLN A 494 19.51 -7.06 -2.38
CA GLN A 494 19.28 -6.64 -0.98
C GLN A 494 19.07 -7.84 -0.08
N ARG A 495 18.21 -8.77 -0.47
CA ARG A 495 17.95 -9.99 0.29
C ARG A 495 19.24 -10.76 0.58
N ASN A 496 20.08 -10.99 -0.44
CA ASN A 496 21.30 -11.76 -0.28
C ASN A 496 22.29 -11.07 0.68
N ARG A 497 22.44 -9.74 0.59
CA ARG A 497 23.28 -8.98 1.51
C ARG A 497 22.77 -9.06 2.94
N THR A 498 21.48 -8.86 3.15
CA THR A 498 20.87 -8.93 4.48
C THR A 498 21.08 -10.30 5.10
N ARG A 499 20.84 -11.37 4.35
CA ARG A 499 20.94 -12.73 4.85
C ARG A 499 22.37 -13.13 5.23
N VAL A 500 23.35 -12.79 4.40
CA VAL A 500 24.78 -13.02 4.72
C VAL A 500 25.18 -12.24 5.98
N THR A 501 24.70 -11.03 6.14
CA THR A 501 24.96 -10.21 7.33
C THR A 501 24.35 -10.83 8.59
N GLU A 502 23.10 -11.30 8.52
CA GLU A 502 22.42 -11.99 9.63
C GLU A 502 23.17 -13.27 10.06
N ILE A 503 23.61 -14.09 9.09
CA ILE A 503 24.40 -15.30 9.38
C ILE A 503 25.70 -14.92 10.08
N ASN A 504 26.43 -13.93 9.59
CA ASN A 504 27.70 -13.52 10.20
C ASN A 504 27.48 -12.97 11.61
N HIS A 505 26.46 -12.14 11.85
CA HIS A 505 26.13 -11.65 13.19
C HIS A 505 25.80 -12.77 14.17
N LEU A 506 25.06 -13.80 13.73
CA LEU A 506 24.80 -14.99 14.56
C LEU A 506 26.11 -15.70 14.95
N ILE A 507 26.98 -15.90 13.99
CA ILE A 507 28.27 -16.59 14.21
C ILE A 507 29.19 -15.78 15.12
N ASP A 508 29.28 -14.48 14.93
CA ASP A 508 30.09 -13.59 15.77
C ASP A 508 29.56 -13.58 17.21
N HIS A 509 28.26 -13.51 17.40
CA HIS A 509 27.63 -13.63 18.71
C HIS A 509 27.96 -14.96 19.40
N LEU A 510 27.91 -16.09 18.66
CA LEU A 510 28.26 -17.41 19.20
C LEU A 510 29.73 -17.52 19.58
N ARG A 511 30.66 -16.84 18.89
CA ARG A 511 32.07 -16.75 19.23
C ARG A 511 32.32 -15.88 20.46
N GLU A 512 31.68 -14.70 20.52
CA GLU A 512 31.77 -13.81 21.69
C GLU A 512 31.29 -14.49 22.97
N GLU A 513 30.27 -15.35 22.88
CA GLU A 513 29.74 -16.07 24.03
C GLU A 513 30.77 -17.00 24.68
N ILE A 514 31.58 -17.71 23.88
CA ILE A 514 32.64 -18.58 24.41
C ILE A 514 33.84 -17.77 24.92
N ASP A 515 34.15 -16.65 24.27
CA ASP A 515 35.26 -15.77 24.68
C ASP A 515 34.97 -15.04 25.99
N SER A 516 33.67 -14.88 26.34
CA SER A 516 33.24 -14.28 27.62
C SER A 516 33.38 -15.23 28.84
N LEU A 517 33.80 -16.45 28.64
CA LEU A 517 34.04 -17.40 29.72
C LEU A 517 35.33 -17.02 30.48
N ASP A 518 35.19 -16.49 31.68
CA ASP A 518 36.30 -16.23 32.60
C ASP A 518 36.76 -17.56 33.24
N ILE A 519 37.98 -17.94 32.97
CA ILE A 519 38.65 -19.03 33.68
C ILE A 519 39.22 -18.43 34.97
N VAL A 520 38.49 -18.55 36.08
CA VAL A 520 38.95 -18.07 37.38
C VAL A 520 39.97 -19.09 37.91
N GLN A 521 41.25 -18.70 37.99
CA GLN A 521 42.26 -19.42 38.77
C GLN A 521 42.10 -19.03 40.24
N ASP A 522 41.74 -19.99 41.11
CA ASP A 522 41.78 -19.77 42.55
C ASP A 522 43.28 -19.71 42.96
N ASP A 523 43.80 -18.49 43.13
CA ASP A 523 45.11 -18.22 43.76
C ASP A 523 44.98 -18.38 45.29
N GLU A 524 44.73 -19.59 45.78
CA GLU A 524 45.05 -19.94 47.17
C GLU A 524 46.33 -20.75 47.19
N GLU A 525 47.43 -20.10 47.60
CA GLU A 525 48.69 -20.73 48.02
C GLU A 525 48.41 -21.74 49.14
N THR A 526 48.18 -22.99 48.79
CA THR A 526 48.62 -24.14 49.58
C THR A 526 48.53 -25.41 48.72
N THR A 527 49.72 -25.99 48.50
CA THR A 527 50.01 -27.34 48.04
C THR A 527 48.82 -28.29 47.90
N GLU A 528 48.51 -28.61 46.67
CA GLU A 528 47.88 -29.74 46.01
C GLU A 528 46.80 -29.35 45.00
N ILE A 529 47.20 -29.42 43.70
CA ILE A 529 46.32 -29.43 42.54
C ILE A 529 45.36 -28.21 42.41
N SER A 530 45.76 -27.18 41.67
CA SER A 530 44.89 -26.06 41.30
C SER A 530 43.65 -26.55 40.55
N LYS A 531 42.51 -26.43 41.17
CA LYS A 531 41.20 -26.68 40.57
C LYS A 531 40.67 -25.37 40.00
N SER A 532 40.75 -25.20 38.68
CA SER A 532 40.11 -24.11 37.99
C SER A 532 38.61 -24.35 37.92
N LYS A 533 37.82 -23.35 38.28
CA LYS A 533 36.37 -23.40 38.18
C LYS A 533 35.92 -22.44 37.08
N VAL A 534 35.28 -22.97 36.07
CA VAL A 534 34.68 -22.16 34.99
C VAL A 534 33.38 -21.55 35.53
N VAL A 535 33.29 -20.22 35.59
CA VAL A 535 32.11 -19.51 36.04
C VAL A 535 31.52 -18.75 34.84
N PHE A 536 30.29 -19.07 34.50
CA PHE A 536 29.56 -18.32 33.47
C PHE A 536 29.10 -17.00 34.04
N ARG A 537 29.47 -15.90 33.41
CA ARG A 537 29.01 -14.56 33.77
C ARG A 537 27.52 -14.32 33.44
N ASN A 538 26.94 -15.09 32.53
CA ASN A 538 25.54 -14.91 32.17
C ASN A 538 24.87 -16.23 31.69
N GLU A 539 24.11 -16.90 32.56
CA GLU A 539 23.24 -18.04 32.20
C GLU A 539 22.03 -17.65 31.35
N VAL A 540 21.76 -16.34 31.12
CA VAL A 540 20.49 -15.82 30.60
C VAL A 540 20.55 -15.46 29.11
N GLN A 541 21.74 -15.22 28.56
CA GLN A 541 21.90 -14.81 27.15
C GLN A 541 21.49 -15.89 26.13
N SER A 542 21.72 -17.17 26.43
CA SER A 542 21.45 -18.24 25.45
C SER A 542 19.98 -18.56 25.19
N ARG A 543 19.07 -18.25 26.13
CA ARG A 543 17.62 -18.45 25.94
C ARG A 543 16.97 -17.36 25.09
N ASN A 544 17.51 -16.14 25.14
CA ASN A 544 16.86 -14.98 24.53
C ASN A 544 17.24 -14.81 23.05
N SER A 545 18.43 -15.27 22.62
CA SER A 545 18.82 -15.25 21.20
C SER A 545 17.93 -16.16 20.34
N LEU A 546 17.48 -17.30 20.90
CA LEU A 546 16.55 -18.21 20.22
C LEU A 546 15.15 -17.60 20.10
N VAL A 547 14.66 -16.97 21.16
CA VAL A 547 13.34 -16.30 21.18
C VAL A 547 13.33 -15.10 20.25
N LEU A 548 14.42 -14.32 20.16
CA LEU A 548 14.56 -13.20 19.21
C LEU A 548 14.65 -13.69 17.77
N LEU A 549 15.38 -14.78 17.52
CA LEU A 549 15.47 -15.37 16.17
C LEU A 549 14.12 -16.00 15.75
N GLU A 550 13.47 -16.76 16.64
CA GLU A 550 12.14 -17.34 16.42
C GLU A 550 11.08 -16.23 16.23
N ARG A 551 11.22 -15.12 16.96
CA ARG A 551 10.32 -13.97 16.86
C ARG A 551 10.54 -13.20 15.57
N LYS A 552 11.77 -12.85 15.19
CA LYS A 552 12.11 -12.26 13.88
C LYS A 552 11.66 -13.13 12.71
N LEU A 553 11.79 -14.44 12.84
CA LEU A 553 11.34 -15.41 11.84
C LEU A 553 9.81 -15.58 11.80
N SER A 554 9.09 -15.37 12.93
CA SER A 554 7.62 -15.42 12.97
C SER A 554 6.96 -14.10 12.52
N GLU A 555 7.62 -12.97 12.76
CA GLU A 555 7.15 -11.63 12.37
C GLU A 555 7.30 -11.40 10.86
N GLN A 556 8.30 -11.99 10.21
CA GLN A 556 8.38 -12.08 8.74
C GLN A 556 7.21 -12.88 8.11
N LYS A 557 6.57 -13.79 8.85
CA LYS A 557 5.36 -14.48 8.37
C LYS A 557 4.14 -13.57 8.25
N GLN A 558 4.06 -12.48 9.01
CA GLN A 558 2.94 -11.54 8.96
C GLN A 558 3.13 -10.41 7.94
N ALA A 559 4.37 -10.16 7.48
CA ALA A 559 4.68 -9.14 6.47
C ALA A 559 4.56 -9.64 5.01
N GLN A 560 4.27 -10.92 4.80
CA GLN A 560 4.12 -11.51 3.46
C GLN A 560 2.66 -11.57 3.04
N ASP A 561 2.07 -10.40 2.75
CA ASP A 561 0.97 -10.30 1.81
C ASP A 561 1.60 -10.20 0.39
N PRO A 562 1.40 -11.18 -0.51
CA PRO A 562 1.98 -11.16 -1.86
C PRO A 562 1.61 -9.92 -2.69
N TYR A 563 0.56 -9.20 -2.28
CA TYR A 563 0.08 -7.98 -2.93
C TYR A 563 0.70 -6.68 -2.41
N TYR A 564 1.42 -6.71 -1.28
CA TYR A 564 1.96 -5.50 -0.65
C TYR A 564 3.09 -4.85 -1.46
N GLY A 565 3.94 -5.65 -2.11
CA GLY A 565 5.01 -5.15 -2.99
C GLY A 565 4.47 -4.56 -4.30
N MET A 566 3.44 -5.16 -4.89
CA MET A 566 2.85 -4.68 -6.15
C MET A 566 2.08 -3.36 -5.97
N THR A 567 1.34 -3.19 -4.87
CA THR A 567 0.64 -1.93 -4.55
C THR A 567 1.62 -0.78 -4.33
N LYS A 568 2.75 -1.02 -3.68
CA LYS A 568 3.74 0.02 -3.38
C LYS A 568 4.48 0.50 -4.64
N VAL A 569 4.84 -0.42 -5.54
CA VAL A 569 5.43 -0.08 -6.84
C VAL A 569 4.43 0.67 -7.73
N GLN A 570 3.16 0.30 -7.69
CA GLN A 570 2.10 1.01 -8.41
C GLN A 570 1.85 2.41 -7.84
N GLU A 571 1.90 2.59 -6.52
CA GLU A 571 1.75 3.89 -5.86
C GLU A 571 2.96 4.80 -6.10
N GLU A 572 4.19 4.29 -6.08
CA GLU A 572 5.41 5.07 -6.38
C GLU A 572 5.50 5.46 -7.86
N VAL A 573 5.14 4.58 -8.78
CA VAL A 573 5.04 4.91 -10.21
C VAL A 573 3.93 5.93 -10.45
N GLN A 574 2.79 5.79 -9.76
CA GLN A 574 1.67 6.74 -9.86
C GLN A 574 2.03 8.11 -9.27
N SER A 575 2.74 8.16 -8.13
CA SER A 575 3.21 9.42 -7.52
C SER A 575 4.23 10.13 -8.40
N THR A 576 5.13 9.39 -9.04
CA THR A 576 6.15 9.94 -9.95
C THR A 576 5.52 10.49 -11.24
N ILE A 577 4.46 9.84 -11.75
CA ILE A 577 3.70 10.32 -12.92
C ILE A 577 2.90 11.57 -12.55
N THR A 578 2.28 11.60 -11.36
CA THR A 578 1.50 12.75 -10.88
C THR A 578 2.39 13.96 -10.61
N GLU A 579 3.59 13.77 -10.06
CA GLU A 579 4.57 14.86 -9.88
C GLU A 579 5.11 15.40 -11.22
N LYS A 580 5.32 14.55 -12.24
CA LYS A 580 5.72 15.03 -13.58
C LYS A 580 4.61 15.80 -14.26
N ALA A 581 3.37 15.30 -14.20
CA ALA A 581 2.20 16.00 -14.77
C ALA A 581 1.96 17.37 -14.09
N SER A 582 2.15 17.45 -12.76
CA SER A 582 2.04 18.72 -12.01
C SER A 582 3.13 19.73 -12.39
N ARG A 583 4.34 19.26 -12.71
CA ARG A 583 5.47 20.13 -13.14
C ARG A 583 5.33 20.61 -14.58
N GLU A 584 4.67 19.83 -15.45
CA GLU A 584 4.37 20.25 -16.82
C GLU A 584 3.23 21.28 -16.87
N ASP A 585 2.22 21.16 -16.00
CA ASP A 585 1.15 22.14 -15.84
C ASP A 585 1.62 23.48 -15.21
N GLU A 586 2.65 23.46 -14.37
CA GLU A 586 3.26 24.69 -13.82
C GLU A 586 4.17 25.39 -14.86
N GLN A 587 4.81 24.65 -15.75
CA GLN A 587 5.64 25.24 -16.81
C GLN A 587 4.82 25.80 -17.98
N GLY A 588 3.60 25.32 -18.19
CA GLY A 588 2.66 25.83 -19.21
C GLY A 588 1.98 27.18 -18.84
N LYS A 589 2.08 27.62 -17.58
CA LYS A 589 1.42 28.87 -17.09
C LYS A 589 2.31 30.09 -17.01
N SER A 590 3.56 30.05 -17.43
CA SER A 590 4.47 31.20 -17.43
C SER A 590 4.89 31.62 -18.84
N ALA A 591 4.00 32.32 -19.53
CA ALA A 591 4.40 33.23 -20.59
C ALA A 591 3.65 34.55 -20.40
N PRO A 592 4.33 35.65 -20.04
CA PRO A 592 3.70 36.96 -20.02
C PRO A 592 3.69 37.56 -21.40
N GLY A 593 2.52 38.10 -21.77
CA GLY A 593 2.46 39.04 -22.87
C GLY A 593 3.19 40.33 -22.53
N GLU A 594 3.96 40.82 -23.48
CA GLU A 594 4.24 42.24 -23.68
C GLU A 594 4.87 42.44 -25.08
N ALA A 595 4.22 43.29 -25.75
CA ALA A 595 4.52 44.27 -26.81
C ALA A 595 3.73 44.07 -28.10
#